data_d8c41e236db456f62961eb851fc4dae6
#
_entry.id   d8c41e236db456f62961eb851fc4dae6
#
_cell.length_a   1.000
_cell.length_b   1.000
_cell.length_c   1.000
_cell.angle_alpha   90.00
_cell.angle_beta   90.00
_cell.angle_gamma   90.00
#
_symmetry.space_group_name_H-M   'P 1'
#
loop_
_entity.id
_entity.type
_entity.pdbx_description
1 polymer ?
#
loop_
_entity_poly.entity_id
_entity_poly.type
_entity_poly.pdbx_seq_one_letter_code
_entity_poly.pdbx_strand_id
1 'polypeptide(L)'
;MTRAMTTAVVVVAVMTASALGAGCSQTGTSMGGSAMAAPAMTTSGTKAAGLRSGLNNLLQEHVYLAAAATGAALDGRDAEFKAAAAALDQNSIAISKAIGSVYGMDAELAFLPLWRRHIGFAVDYTVGVATSDKTRADKAVSDLIGYTEDFGAFLASANPNLPKGVVASLVKHHVVTLKNVIDAQASKDPTRAYMALRTAAGHMPMIADPLAEAIVKQFPDKFAG
;
A
#
# COMPACT_ATOMS: atom_id res chain seq x y z
N MET A 1 -11.44 -29.98 -35.04
CA MET A 1 -10.52 -30.53 -34.05
C MET A 1 -10.66 -29.72 -32.75
N THR A 2 -11.47 -30.24 -31.84
CA THR A 2 -11.92 -29.58 -30.62
C THR A 2 -10.98 -30.02 -29.47
N ARG A 3 -10.20 -29.13 -28.92
CA ARG A 3 -9.39 -29.42 -27.71
C ARG A 3 -10.18 -29.01 -26.48
N ALA A 4 -10.53 -29.98 -25.66
CA ALA A 4 -11.13 -29.80 -24.36
C ALA A 4 -10.06 -29.27 -23.36
N MET A 5 -10.37 -28.18 -22.70
CA MET A 5 -9.58 -27.68 -21.55
C MET A 5 -10.11 -28.37 -20.29
N THR A 6 -9.26 -29.13 -19.65
CA THR A 6 -9.53 -29.79 -18.35
C THR A 6 -9.27 -28.79 -17.24
N THR A 7 -10.31 -28.38 -16.52
CA THR A 7 -10.23 -27.54 -15.34
C THR A 7 -9.82 -28.39 -14.14
N ALA A 8 -8.66 -28.17 -13.58
CA ALA A 8 -8.23 -28.79 -12.31
C ALA A 8 -8.81 -28.00 -11.13
N VAL A 9 -9.75 -28.61 -10.42
CA VAL A 9 -10.30 -28.08 -9.16
C VAL A 9 -9.38 -28.57 -8.03
N VAL A 10 -8.69 -27.65 -7.36
CA VAL A 10 -7.93 -27.93 -6.13
C VAL A 10 -8.89 -27.82 -4.94
N VAL A 11 -9.25 -28.96 -4.36
CA VAL A 11 -10.03 -29.04 -3.12
C VAL A 11 -9.06 -28.99 -1.95
N VAL A 12 -9.13 -27.93 -1.15
CA VAL A 12 -8.42 -27.83 0.14
C VAL A 12 -9.31 -28.47 1.22
N ALA A 13 -8.92 -29.64 1.71
CA ALA A 13 -9.59 -30.31 2.80
C ALA A 13 -9.15 -29.71 4.15
N VAL A 14 -10.08 -29.11 4.87
CA VAL A 14 -9.88 -28.68 6.26
C VAL A 14 -10.16 -29.88 7.17
N MET A 15 -9.12 -30.41 7.83
CA MET A 15 -9.26 -31.45 8.86
C MET A 15 -9.58 -30.79 10.19
N THR A 16 -10.80 -31.01 10.71
CA THR A 16 -11.16 -30.71 12.08
C THR A 16 -10.85 -31.93 12.97
N ALA A 17 -9.89 -31.79 13.87
CA ALA A 17 -9.61 -32.79 14.91
C ALA A 17 -10.49 -32.54 16.11
N SER A 18 -11.44 -33.45 16.36
CA SER A 18 -12.24 -33.50 17.60
C SER A 18 -11.48 -34.35 18.63
N ALA A 19 -11.04 -33.75 19.72
CA ALA A 19 -10.49 -34.47 20.89
C ALA A 19 -11.60 -34.73 21.91
N LEU A 20 -11.90 -36.00 22.12
CA LEU A 20 -12.72 -36.48 23.23
C LEU A 20 -11.87 -36.47 24.51
N GLY A 21 -12.24 -35.69 25.48
CA GLY A 21 -11.62 -35.67 26.80
C GLY A 21 -12.28 -36.72 27.75
N ALA A 22 -11.48 -37.65 28.25
CA ALA A 22 -11.86 -38.51 29.36
C ALA A 22 -11.54 -37.81 30.68
N GLY A 23 -12.53 -37.68 31.55
CA GLY A 23 -12.38 -37.09 32.88
C GLY A 23 -11.63 -38.01 33.84
N CYS A 24 -10.67 -37.45 34.58
CA CYS A 24 -10.16 -38.02 35.82
C CYS A 24 -10.32 -36.99 36.93
N SER A 25 -11.18 -37.30 37.90
CA SER A 25 -11.27 -36.59 39.15
C SER A 25 -10.02 -36.83 40.00
N GLN A 26 -9.30 -35.77 40.39
CA GLN A 26 -8.32 -35.84 41.47
C GLN A 26 -8.58 -34.74 42.48
N THR A 27 -8.70 -35.17 43.71
CA THR A 27 -8.91 -34.45 44.98
C THR A 27 -7.74 -33.51 45.28
N GLY A 28 -8.09 -32.40 45.89
CA GLY A 28 -7.31 -31.22 46.10
C GLY A 28 -5.98 -31.34 46.82
N THR A 29 -5.13 -30.39 46.47
CA THR A 29 -4.15 -29.79 47.40
C THR A 29 -3.98 -28.32 46.92
N SER A 30 -4.33 -27.40 47.83
CA SER A 30 -4.14 -25.96 47.68
C SER A 30 -2.63 -25.68 47.64
N MET A 31 -2.12 -25.39 46.45
CA MET A 31 -0.80 -24.78 46.25
C MET A 31 -1.00 -23.38 45.68
N GLY A 32 -0.26 -22.43 46.27
CA GLY A 32 -0.35 -21.01 45.99
C GLY A 32 -0.43 -20.67 44.51
N GLY A 33 -1.42 -19.85 44.16
CA GLY A 33 -1.64 -19.38 42.83
C GLY A 33 -0.48 -18.53 42.35
N SER A 34 0.47 -19.10 41.61
CA SER A 34 1.28 -18.31 40.69
C SER A 34 0.33 -17.77 39.65
N ALA A 35 0.04 -16.47 39.72
CA ALA A 35 -0.65 -15.80 38.63
C ALA A 35 0.16 -16.09 37.36
N MET A 36 -0.42 -16.87 36.43
CA MET A 36 0.16 -17.06 35.12
C MET A 36 0.23 -15.67 34.48
N ALA A 37 1.45 -15.16 34.36
CA ALA A 37 1.69 -13.95 33.58
C ALA A 37 1.06 -14.16 32.18
N ALA A 38 0.22 -13.21 31.76
CA ALA A 38 -0.31 -13.25 30.40
C ALA A 38 0.85 -13.47 29.44
N PRO A 39 0.71 -14.34 28.43
CA PRO A 39 1.79 -14.56 27.46
C PRO A 39 2.21 -13.22 26.87
N ALA A 40 3.50 -12.91 26.97
CA ALA A 40 4.06 -11.70 26.38
C ALA A 40 3.67 -11.67 24.91
N MET A 41 3.04 -10.57 24.48
CA MET A 41 2.70 -10.39 23.06
C MET A 41 3.99 -10.50 22.24
N THR A 42 3.97 -11.33 21.20
CA THR A 42 5.09 -11.37 20.25
C THR A 42 5.22 -10.01 19.57
N THR A 43 6.44 -9.59 19.21
CA THR A 43 6.68 -8.30 18.54
C THR A 43 5.86 -8.10 17.28
N SER A 44 5.52 -9.20 16.57
CA SER A 44 4.65 -9.19 15.38
C SER A 44 3.16 -8.94 15.70
N GLY A 45 2.72 -9.14 16.95
CA GLY A 45 1.36 -8.90 17.39
C GLY A 45 1.10 -7.51 17.95
N THR A 46 2.11 -6.62 17.97
CA THR A 46 1.94 -5.26 18.50
C THR A 46 1.15 -4.36 17.54
N LYS A 47 0.49 -3.33 18.07
CA LYS A 47 -0.21 -2.32 17.27
C LYS A 47 0.75 -1.59 16.31
N ALA A 48 1.99 -1.35 16.72
CA ALA A 48 3.03 -0.75 15.90
C ALA A 48 3.38 -1.64 14.69
N ALA A 49 3.53 -2.95 14.89
CA ALA A 49 3.74 -3.91 13.80
C ALA A 49 2.53 -3.96 12.86
N GLY A 50 1.30 -3.90 13.39
CA GLY A 50 0.07 -3.83 12.62
C GLY A 50 -0.01 -2.58 11.75
N LEU A 51 0.33 -1.40 12.29
CA LEU A 51 0.40 -0.15 11.53
C LEU A 51 1.41 -0.25 10.39
N ARG A 52 2.63 -0.70 10.67
CA ARG A 52 3.69 -0.86 9.67
C ARG A 52 3.27 -1.81 8.55
N SER A 53 2.73 -2.98 8.91
CA SER A 53 2.25 -3.96 7.93
C SER A 53 1.10 -3.42 7.09
N GLY A 54 0.12 -2.74 7.72
CA GLY A 54 -1.01 -2.13 7.04
C GLY A 54 -0.59 -1.07 6.02
N LEU A 55 0.32 -0.16 6.40
CA LEU A 55 0.83 0.86 5.49
C LEU A 55 1.62 0.25 4.33
N ASN A 56 2.47 -0.75 4.60
CA ASN A 56 3.20 -1.46 3.56
C ASN A 56 2.25 -2.12 2.55
N ASN A 57 1.22 -2.82 3.02
CA ASN A 57 0.24 -3.47 2.16
C ASN A 57 -0.49 -2.47 1.28
N LEU A 58 -1.00 -1.38 1.87
CA LEU A 58 -1.75 -0.35 1.14
C LEU A 58 -0.88 0.36 0.08
N LEU A 59 0.37 0.68 0.40
CA LEU A 59 1.26 1.36 -0.55
C LEU A 59 1.75 0.43 -1.67
N GLN A 60 1.98 -0.86 -1.39
CA GLN A 60 2.29 -1.83 -2.44
C GLN A 60 1.09 -2.09 -3.34
N GLU A 61 -0.11 -2.25 -2.77
CA GLU A 61 -1.36 -2.37 -3.51
C GLU A 61 -1.57 -1.18 -4.45
N HIS A 62 -1.32 0.06 -3.96
CA HIS A 62 -1.37 1.28 -4.77
C HIS A 62 -0.51 1.15 -6.04
N VAL A 63 0.73 0.70 -5.93
CA VAL A 63 1.64 0.55 -7.08
C VAL A 63 1.13 -0.51 -8.07
N TYR A 64 0.66 -1.66 -7.58
CA TYR A 64 0.14 -2.71 -8.45
C TYR A 64 -1.13 -2.28 -9.19
N LEU A 65 -2.05 -1.61 -8.50
CA LEU A 65 -3.28 -1.11 -9.11
C LEU A 65 -3.01 0.03 -10.11
N ALA A 66 -2.06 0.92 -9.81
CA ALA A 66 -1.63 1.96 -10.74
C ALA A 66 -1.02 1.36 -12.00
N ALA A 67 -0.15 0.35 -11.86
CA ALA A 67 0.45 -0.35 -13.01
C ALA A 67 -0.59 -1.11 -13.84
N ALA A 68 -1.59 -1.74 -13.19
CA ALA A 68 -2.70 -2.39 -13.90
C ALA A 68 -3.53 -1.37 -14.70
N ALA A 69 -3.88 -0.24 -14.09
CA ALA A 69 -4.65 0.81 -14.75
C ALA A 69 -3.91 1.41 -15.94
N THR A 70 -2.63 1.78 -15.76
CA THR A 70 -1.82 2.38 -16.84
C THR A 70 -1.56 1.40 -17.99
N GLY A 71 -1.28 0.14 -17.67
CA GLY A 71 -1.12 -0.91 -18.68
C GLY A 71 -2.39 -1.18 -19.48
N ALA A 72 -3.54 -1.24 -18.80
CA ALA A 72 -4.83 -1.40 -19.48
C ALA A 72 -5.16 -0.19 -20.38
N ALA A 73 -4.89 1.04 -19.90
CA ALA A 73 -5.08 2.26 -20.70
C ALA A 73 -4.21 2.27 -21.96
N LEU A 74 -2.91 1.96 -21.83
CA LEU A 74 -1.95 1.92 -22.94
C LEU A 74 -2.22 0.81 -23.97
N ASP A 75 -2.96 -0.23 -23.58
CA ASP A 75 -3.36 -1.34 -24.44
C ASP A 75 -4.80 -1.20 -24.99
N GLY A 76 -5.51 -0.12 -24.65
CA GLY A 76 -6.90 0.11 -25.09
C GLY A 76 -7.89 -0.87 -24.47
N ARG A 77 -7.59 -1.46 -23.30
CA ARG A 77 -8.47 -2.37 -22.58
C ARG A 77 -9.40 -1.60 -21.63
N ASP A 78 -10.36 -0.86 -22.20
CA ASP A 78 -11.20 0.10 -21.47
C ASP A 78 -11.93 -0.47 -20.25
N ALA A 79 -12.47 -1.69 -20.36
CA ALA A 79 -13.20 -2.31 -19.25
C ALA A 79 -12.25 -2.63 -18.08
N GLU A 80 -11.05 -3.12 -18.37
CA GLU A 80 -10.01 -3.39 -17.36
C GLU A 80 -9.48 -2.09 -16.76
N PHE A 81 -9.24 -1.06 -17.58
CA PHE A 81 -8.85 0.26 -17.10
C PHE A 81 -9.86 0.80 -16.07
N LYS A 82 -11.16 0.78 -16.40
CA LYS A 82 -12.21 1.27 -15.49
C LYS A 82 -12.23 0.48 -14.18
N ALA A 83 -12.09 -0.84 -14.25
CA ALA A 83 -12.06 -1.70 -13.05
C ALA A 83 -10.82 -1.44 -12.19
N ALA A 84 -9.63 -1.35 -12.79
CA ALA A 84 -8.39 -1.08 -12.08
C ALA A 84 -8.36 0.34 -11.47
N ALA A 85 -8.84 1.35 -12.20
CA ALA A 85 -8.95 2.72 -11.70
C ALA A 85 -9.94 2.82 -10.53
N ALA A 86 -11.06 2.10 -10.57
CA ALA A 86 -12.00 2.05 -9.44
C ALA A 86 -11.39 1.37 -8.21
N ALA A 87 -10.64 0.28 -8.39
CA ALA A 87 -9.91 -0.38 -7.30
C ALA A 87 -8.82 0.53 -6.71
N LEU A 88 -8.09 1.27 -7.56
CA LEU A 88 -7.09 2.25 -7.14
C LEU A 88 -7.70 3.39 -6.32
N ASP A 89 -8.92 3.84 -6.66
CA ASP A 89 -9.63 4.85 -5.87
C ASP A 89 -10.08 4.28 -4.51
N GLN A 90 -10.54 3.03 -4.43
CA GLN A 90 -10.84 2.38 -3.16
C GLN A 90 -9.59 2.23 -2.28
N ASN A 91 -8.44 1.89 -2.86
CA ASN A 91 -7.17 1.91 -2.16
C ASN A 91 -6.83 3.32 -1.64
N SER A 92 -7.04 4.36 -2.44
CA SER A 92 -6.83 5.76 -2.03
C SER A 92 -7.69 6.14 -0.81
N ILE A 93 -8.95 5.70 -0.79
CA ILE A 93 -9.86 5.88 0.35
C ILE A 93 -9.34 5.10 1.57
N ALA A 94 -8.85 3.88 1.39
CA ALA A 94 -8.31 3.07 2.49
C ALA A 94 -7.05 3.72 3.11
N ILE A 95 -6.14 4.24 2.29
CA ILE A 95 -4.97 5.00 2.77
C ILE A 95 -5.41 6.25 3.54
N SER A 96 -6.37 7.01 3.00
CA SER A 96 -6.92 8.19 3.66
C SER A 96 -7.50 7.85 5.03
N LYS A 97 -8.28 6.79 5.14
CA LYS A 97 -8.83 6.29 6.42
C LYS A 97 -7.73 5.86 7.39
N ALA A 98 -6.66 5.24 6.90
CA ALA A 98 -5.51 4.91 7.75
C ALA A 98 -4.86 6.17 8.34
N ILE A 99 -4.72 7.25 7.56
CA ILE A 99 -4.28 8.56 8.07
C ILE A 99 -5.29 9.12 9.08
N GLY A 100 -6.58 9.09 8.76
CA GLY A 100 -7.66 9.55 9.65
C GLY A 100 -7.72 8.83 10.98
N SER A 101 -7.43 7.53 11.01
CA SER A 101 -7.41 6.72 12.24
C SER A 101 -6.34 7.18 13.25
N VAL A 102 -5.28 7.82 12.77
CA VAL A 102 -4.18 8.36 13.59
C VAL A 102 -4.37 9.83 13.91
N TYR A 103 -4.68 10.64 12.89
CA TYR A 103 -4.65 12.11 12.94
C TYR A 103 -6.04 12.75 12.99
N GLY A 104 -7.11 11.95 12.87
CA GLY A 104 -8.50 12.43 12.91
C GLY A 104 -9.09 12.76 11.54
N MET A 105 -10.38 13.06 11.54
CA MET A 105 -11.20 13.27 10.34
C MET A 105 -10.69 14.42 9.46
N ASP A 106 -10.24 15.52 10.05
CA ASP A 106 -9.75 16.68 9.29
C ASP A 106 -8.51 16.31 8.46
N ALA A 107 -7.62 15.49 9.00
CA ALA A 107 -6.45 14.97 8.28
C ALA A 107 -6.86 14.03 7.15
N GLU A 108 -7.85 13.15 7.38
CA GLU A 108 -8.42 12.29 6.34
C GLU A 108 -8.98 13.10 5.17
N LEU A 109 -9.81 14.10 5.48
CA LEU A 109 -10.45 14.97 4.49
C LEU A 109 -9.43 15.82 3.71
N ALA A 110 -8.34 16.24 4.34
CA ALA A 110 -7.28 17.00 3.69
C ALA A 110 -6.35 16.10 2.84
N PHE A 111 -6.10 14.88 3.30
CA PHE A 111 -5.20 13.94 2.63
C PHE A 111 -5.76 13.43 1.30
N LEU A 112 -7.03 13.01 1.25
CA LEU A 112 -7.59 12.32 0.10
C LEU A 112 -7.53 13.13 -1.21
N PRO A 113 -7.92 14.42 -1.25
CA PRO A 113 -7.78 15.21 -2.48
C PRO A 113 -6.32 15.43 -2.87
N LEU A 114 -5.41 15.62 -1.90
CA LEU A 114 -3.98 15.73 -2.16
C LEU A 114 -3.46 14.43 -2.78
N TRP A 115 -3.82 13.28 -2.21
CA TRP A 115 -3.43 11.97 -2.72
C TRP A 115 -3.96 11.71 -4.15
N ARG A 116 -5.24 11.98 -4.41
CA ARG A 116 -5.85 11.81 -5.74
C ARG A 116 -5.22 12.69 -6.81
N ARG A 117 -4.70 13.87 -6.44
CA ARG A 117 -4.04 14.78 -7.38
C ARG A 117 -2.85 14.14 -8.08
N HIS A 118 -1.97 13.40 -7.38
CA HIS A 118 -0.84 12.76 -8.02
C HIS A 118 -1.25 11.61 -8.96
N ILE A 119 -2.34 10.91 -8.62
CA ILE A 119 -2.92 9.89 -9.52
C ILE A 119 -3.39 10.56 -10.81
N GLY A 120 -4.03 11.73 -10.72
CA GLY A 120 -4.40 12.53 -11.89
C GLY A 120 -3.20 12.90 -12.76
N PHE A 121 -2.10 13.32 -12.18
CA PHE A 121 -0.86 13.62 -12.91
C PHE A 121 -0.25 12.37 -13.57
N ALA A 122 -0.33 11.19 -12.92
CA ALA A 122 0.10 9.93 -13.52
C ALA A 122 -0.78 9.53 -14.71
N VAL A 123 -2.09 9.82 -14.66
CA VAL A 123 -3.00 9.66 -15.80
C VAL A 123 -2.60 10.60 -16.93
N ASP A 124 -2.34 11.89 -16.65
CA ASP A 124 -1.90 12.85 -17.66
C ASP A 124 -0.58 12.43 -18.33
N TYR A 125 0.36 11.91 -17.54
CA TYR A 125 1.60 11.34 -18.08
C TYR A 125 1.30 10.15 -19.02
N THR A 126 0.46 9.22 -18.59
CA THR A 126 0.09 8.03 -19.38
C THR A 126 -0.57 8.42 -20.70
N VAL A 127 -1.49 9.39 -20.68
CA VAL A 127 -2.14 9.90 -21.90
C VAL A 127 -1.13 10.60 -22.81
N GLY A 128 -0.26 11.45 -22.24
CA GLY A 128 0.78 12.13 -23.02
C GLY A 128 1.69 11.15 -23.77
N VAL A 129 2.09 10.07 -23.09
CA VAL A 129 2.90 9.01 -23.72
C VAL A 129 2.09 8.23 -24.77
N ALA A 130 0.84 7.87 -24.46
CA ALA A 130 -0.03 7.11 -25.38
C ALA A 130 -0.30 7.87 -26.69
N THR A 131 -0.43 9.19 -26.61
CA THR A 131 -0.73 10.08 -27.76
C THR A 131 0.49 10.74 -28.38
N SER A 132 1.70 10.42 -27.88
CA SER A 132 2.95 11.08 -28.27
C SER A 132 2.93 12.62 -28.04
N ASP A 133 2.12 13.08 -27.10
CA ASP A 133 2.06 14.47 -26.65
C ASP A 133 3.14 14.74 -25.60
N LYS A 134 4.33 15.12 -26.11
CA LYS A 134 5.47 15.40 -25.26
C LYS A 134 5.21 16.55 -24.28
N THR A 135 4.46 17.58 -24.69
CA THR A 135 4.14 18.73 -23.84
C THR A 135 3.32 18.31 -22.64
N ARG A 136 2.29 17.48 -22.85
CA ARG A 136 1.48 16.93 -21.77
C ARG A 136 2.29 16.03 -20.84
N ALA A 137 3.11 15.16 -21.42
CA ALA A 137 3.96 14.26 -20.62
C ALA A 137 4.97 15.03 -19.75
N ASP A 138 5.67 16.02 -20.33
CA ASP A 138 6.63 16.84 -19.59
C ASP A 138 5.96 17.67 -18.49
N LYS A 139 4.79 18.24 -18.78
CA LYS A 139 3.99 18.95 -17.76
C LYS A 139 3.59 18.03 -16.61
N ALA A 140 3.09 16.84 -16.91
CA ALA A 140 2.71 15.87 -15.89
C ALA A 140 3.88 15.47 -14.98
N VAL A 141 5.08 15.30 -15.54
CA VAL A 141 6.30 15.06 -14.75
C VAL A 141 6.61 16.25 -13.83
N SER A 142 6.51 17.48 -14.36
CA SER A 142 6.72 18.70 -13.56
C SER A 142 5.72 18.80 -12.41
N ASP A 143 4.45 18.52 -12.68
CA ASP A 143 3.38 18.53 -11.69
C ASP A 143 3.58 17.44 -10.61
N LEU A 144 4.03 16.24 -11.00
CA LEU A 144 4.39 15.16 -10.08
C LEU A 144 5.57 15.54 -9.18
N ILE A 145 6.58 16.23 -9.71
CA ILE A 145 7.71 16.72 -8.90
C ILE A 145 7.24 17.80 -7.93
N GLY A 146 6.41 18.75 -8.36
CA GLY A 146 5.78 19.75 -7.48
C GLY A 146 4.96 19.10 -6.36
N TYR A 147 4.19 18.06 -6.70
CA TYR A 147 3.43 17.28 -5.73
C TYR A 147 4.31 16.69 -4.61
N THR A 148 5.53 16.24 -4.92
CA THR A 148 6.42 15.65 -3.87
C THR A 148 6.71 16.66 -2.76
N GLU A 149 6.87 17.93 -3.11
CA GLU A 149 7.09 19.03 -2.16
C GLU A 149 5.83 19.33 -1.33
N ASP A 150 4.66 19.35 -1.97
CA ASP A 150 3.38 19.57 -1.31
C ASP A 150 3.08 18.43 -0.31
N PHE A 151 3.31 17.18 -0.74
CA PHE A 151 3.10 16.01 0.11
C PHE A 151 4.07 15.97 1.30
N GLY A 152 5.35 16.30 1.05
CA GLY A 152 6.35 16.45 2.10
C GLY A 152 5.97 17.54 3.11
N ALA A 153 5.45 18.68 2.65
CA ALA A 153 4.97 19.75 3.51
C ALA A 153 3.75 19.32 4.33
N PHE A 154 2.79 18.63 3.70
CA PHE A 154 1.61 18.10 4.39
C PHE A 154 1.99 17.15 5.53
N LEU A 155 2.85 16.15 5.28
CA LEU A 155 3.26 15.21 6.31
C LEU A 155 4.11 15.87 7.41
N ALA A 156 5.00 16.79 7.04
CA ALA A 156 5.81 17.53 8.04
C ALA A 156 4.95 18.41 8.94
N SER A 157 3.85 18.96 8.44
CA SER A 157 2.91 19.74 9.27
C SER A 157 2.15 18.89 10.28
N ALA A 158 1.87 17.63 9.94
CA ALA A 158 1.16 16.69 10.79
C ALA A 158 2.09 15.97 11.79
N ASN A 159 3.37 15.75 11.41
CA ASN A 159 4.30 14.97 12.21
C ASN A 159 5.72 15.58 12.17
N PRO A 160 6.20 16.13 13.31
CA PRO A 160 7.54 16.75 13.40
C PRO A 160 8.70 15.76 13.20
N ASN A 161 8.43 14.45 13.27
CA ASN A 161 9.44 13.41 13.02
C ASN A 161 9.60 13.08 11.51
N LEU A 162 8.84 13.75 10.63
CA LEU A 162 8.88 13.59 9.17
C LEU A 162 9.42 14.88 8.51
N PRO A 163 10.74 15.02 8.34
CA PRO A 163 11.31 16.20 7.69
C PRO A 163 10.81 16.29 6.23
N LYS A 164 10.27 17.47 5.85
CA LYS A 164 9.70 17.74 4.52
C LYS A 164 10.58 17.20 3.37
N GLY A 165 11.87 17.57 3.36
CA GLY A 165 12.78 17.20 2.27
C GLY A 165 13.07 15.71 2.19
N VAL A 166 13.06 14.98 3.31
CA VAL A 166 13.22 13.52 3.33
C VAL A 166 12.00 12.87 2.70
N VAL A 167 10.79 13.26 3.11
CA VAL A 167 9.54 12.75 2.54
C VAL A 167 9.46 13.06 1.04
N ALA A 168 9.72 14.30 0.64
CA ALA A 168 9.70 14.69 -0.77
C ALA A 168 10.68 13.86 -1.61
N SER A 169 11.87 13.57 -1.10
CA SER A 169 12.86 12.73 -1.79
C SER A 169 12.38 11.29 -1.98
N LEU A 170 11.78 10.69 -0.96
CA LEU A 170 11.24 9.33 -1.03
C LEU A 170 10.08 9.24 -2.03
N VAL A 171 9.17 10.21 -2.01
CA VAL A 171 8.03 10.28 -2.94
C VAL A 171 8.51 10.56 -4.37
N LYS A 172 9.54 11.40 -4.56
CA LYS A 172 10.16 11.62 -5.86
C LYS A 172 10.72 10.33 -6.46
N HIS A 173 11.37 9.50 -5.64
CA HIS A 173 11.86 8.20 -6.09
C HIS A 173 10.71 7.28 -6.52
N HIS A 174 9.60 7.26 -5.76
CA HIS A 174 8.39 6.55 -6.16
C HIS A 174 7.86 7.04 -7.53
N VAL A 175 7.76 8.34 -7.75
CA VAL A 175 7.35 8.93 -9.04
C VAL A 175 8.23 8.42 -10.18
N VAL A 176 9.56 8.44 -10.00
CA VAL A 176 10.52 7.99 -11.02
C VAL A 176 10.36 6.49 -11.31
N THR A 177 10.22 5.65 -10.27
CA THR A 177 10.08 4.21 -10.45
C THR A 177 8.77 3.83 -11.13
N LEU A 178 7.65 4.49 -10.81
CA LEU A 178 6.38 4.28 -11.48
C LEU A 178 6.39 4.79 -12.93
N LYS A 179 7.02 5.94 -13.18
CA LYS A 179 7.26 6.43 -14.55
C LYS A 179 7.96 5.38 -15.40
N ASN A 180 8.99 4.72 -14.89
CA ASN A 180 9.69 3.66 -15.61
C ASN A 180 8.79 2.47 -15.94
N VAL A 181 7.80 2.15 -15.10
CA VAL A 181 6.77 1.13 -15.42
C VAL A 181 5.95 1.58 -16.63
N ILE A 182 5.43 2.80 -16.59
CA ILE A 182 4.59 3.35 -17.68
C ILE A 182 5.38 3.41 -19.00
N ASP A 183 6.64 3.85 -18.98
CA ASP A 183 7.51 3.91 -20.16
C ASP A 183 7.72 2.51 -20.79
N ALA A 184 7.93 1.50 -19.94
CA ALA A 184 8.11 0.13 -20.40
C ALA A 184 6.81 -0.47 -20.95
N GLN A 185 5.67 -0.17 -20.33
CA GLN A 185 4.35 -0.55 -20.85
C GLN A 185 4.06 0.10 -22.19
N ALA A 186 4.34 1.40 -22.34
CA ALA A 186 4.14 2.14 -23.58
C ALA A 186 5.04 1.62 -24.73
N SER A 187 6.28 1.22 -24.41
CA SER A 187 7.18 0.61 -25.38
C SER A 187 6.87 -0.85 -25.72
N LYS A 188 5.80 -1.43 -25.12
CA LYS A 188 5.40 -2.83 -25.28
C LYS A 188 6.51 -3.82 -24.91
N ASP A 189 7.30 -3.48 -23.90
CA ASP A 189 8.35 -4.34 -23.33
C ASP A 189 7.86 -4.93 -21.99
N PRO A 190 7.21 -6.10 -22.00
CA PRO A 190 6.67 -6.71 -20.79
C PRO A 190 7.77 -7.14 -19.80
N THR A 191 8.92 -7.55 -20.28
CA THR A 191 10.05 -7.93 -19.43
C THR A 191 10.51 -6.74 -18.61
N ARG A 192 10.76 -5.62 -19.28
CA ARG A 192 11.16 -4.37 -18.62
C ARG A 192 10.05 -3.82 -17.72
N ALA A 193 8.78 -3.90 -18.14
CA ALA A 193 7.64 -3.42 -17.35
C ALA A 193 7.53 -4.15 -16.01
N TYR A 194 7.61 -5.50 -15.98
CA TYR A 194 7.54 -6.25 -14.74
C TYR A 194 8.80 -6.12 -13.87
N MET A 195 9.98 -5.94 -14.46
CA MET A 195 11.19 -5.62 -13.70
C MET A 195 11.08 -4.25 -13.03
N ALA A 196 10.60 -3.24 -13.76
CA ALA A 196 10.33 -1.90 -13.22
C ALA A 196 9.25 -1.92 -12.13
N LEU A 197 8.17 -2.70 -12.32
CA LEU A 197 7.11 -2.86 -11.34
C LEU A 197 7.61 -3.48 -10.02
N ARG A 198 8.45 -4.50 -10.10
CA ARG A 198 9.10 -5.07 -8.90
C ARG A 198 9.94 -4.02 -8.16
N THR A 199 10.67 -3.19 -8.91
CA THR A 199 11.47 -2.10 -8.33
C THR A 199 10.56 -1.07 -7.65
N ALA A 200 9.49 -0.63 -8.33
CA ALA A 200 8.54 0.34 -7.80
C ALA A 200 7.84 -0.17 -6.53
N ALA A 201 7.33 -1.41 -6.55
CA ALA A 201 6.68 -2.02 -5.38
C ALA A 201 7.68 -2.26 -4.22
N GLY A 202 8.92 -2.67 -4.53
CA GLY A 202 9.98 -2.86 -3.54
C GLY A 202 10.46 -1.55 -2.88
N HIS A 203 10.19 -0.40 -3.49
CA HIS A 203 10.48 0.90 -2.89
C HIS A 203 9.45 1.31 -1.83
N MET A 204 8.23 0.78 -1.84
CA MET A 204 7.16 1.22 -0.94
C MET A 204 7.48 1.08 0.55
N PRO A 205 8.17 0.05 1.03
CA PRO A 205 8.63 0.00 2.42
C PRO A 205 9.55 1.17 2.83
N MET A 206 10.29 1.74 1.88
CA MET A 206 11.12 2.92 2.16
C MET A 206 10.30 4.18 2.49
N ILE A 207 9.01 4.20 2.12
CA ILE A 207 8.05 5.25 2.48
C ILE A 207 7.24 4.81 3.71
N ALA A 208 6.69 3.59 3.69
CA ALA A 208 5.80 3.08 4.72
C ALA A 208 6.47 2.95 6.08
N ASP A 209 7.69 2.42 6.12
CA ASP A 209 8.40 2.15 7.36
C ASP A 209 8.76 3.43 8.13
N PRO A 210 9.40 4.45 7.51
CA PRO A 210 9.64 5.72 8.20
C PRO A 210 8.36 6.43 8.64
N LEU A 211 7.27 6.31 7.85
CA LEU A 211 5.97 6.88 8.23
C LEU A 211 5.42 6.18 9.47
N ALA A 212 5.43 4.84 9.52
CA ALA A 212 5.00 4.08 10.69
C ALA A 212 5.83 4.41 11.94
N GLU A 213 7.16 4.45 11.82
CA GLU A 213 8.07 4.80 12.91
C GLU A 213 7.82 6.22 13.45
N ALA A 214 7.64 7.19 12.55
CA ALA A 214 7.36 8.57 12.93
C ALA A 214 6.01 8.71 13.65
N ILE A 215 4.99 7.96 13.21
CA ILE A 215 3.66 7.92 13.85
C ILE A 215 3.77 7.31 15.25
N VAL A 216 4.43 6.16 15.39
CA VAL A 216 4.61 5.49 16.68
C VAL A 216 5.38 6.39 17.65
N LYS A 217 6.43 7.08 17.17
CA LYS A 217 7.20 8.04 17.96
C LYS A 217 6.37 9.25 18.41
N GLN A 218 5.44 9.71 17.59
CA GLN A 218 4.56 10.85 17.92
C GLN A 218 3.45 10.44 18.91
N PHE A 219 2.95 9.22 18.84
CA PHE A 219 1.82 8.74 19.62
C PHE A 219 2.14 7.42 20.37
N PRO A 220 3.19 7.39 21.23
CA PRO A 220 3.65 6.15 21.86
C PRO A 220 2.54 5.43 22.62
N ASP A 221 1.66 6.15 23.31
CA ASP A 221 0.56 5.57 24.10
C ASP A 221 -0.50 4.86 23.24
N LYS A 222 -0.72 5.31 21.99
CA LYS A 222 -1.64 4.64 21.08
C LYS A 222 -1.13 3.27 20.63
N PHE A 223 0.19 3.09 20.63
CA PHE A 223 0.87 1.92 20.10
C PHE A 223 1.58 1.09 21.17
N ALA A 224 1.44 1.46 22.46
CA ALA A 224 1.88 0.64 23.57
C ALA A 224 1.04 -0.65 23.66
N GLY A 225 1.70 -1.80 23.82
CA GLY A 225 1.06 -3.12 24.00
C GLY A 225 1.16 -4.05 22.83
#